data_dd23f9cfb4a007c706d2f338fc8406f3
#
_entry.id   dd23f9cfb4a007c706d2f338fc8406f3
#
_cell.length_a   1.000
_cell.length_b   1.000
_cell.length_c   1.000
_cell.angle_alpha   90.00
_cell.angle_beta   90.00
_cell.angle_gamma   90.00
#
_symmetry.space_group_name_H-M   'P 1'
#
loop_
_entity.id
_entity.type
_entity.pdbx_description
1 polymer ?
#
loop_
_entity_poly.entity_id
_entity_poly.type
_entity_poly.pdbx_seq_one_letter_code
_entity_poly.pdbx_strand_id
1 'polypeptide(L)'
;GGKNFGSDPRAAAEVTRTVKAVTKKRVFMKLSPNVTDIAEIARACADAGADGICLINTLLGMRIDLKTKKPLIANRTGGLSGPAVFPVAVRMVWDVYEAVQLPIIGCGGVSSAEDVCEMMLAGASAVEIGAANLRDPYACKKIIEALPGVCERLGVERIADLTGAAHG
;
A
#
# COMPACT_ATOMS: atom_id res chain seq x y z
N GLY A 1 -22.43 -6.08 -7.70
CA GLY A 1 -21.30 -5.51 -7.07
C GLY A 1 -20.48 -6.57 -6.34
N GLY A 2 -19.21 -6.74 -6.70
CA GLY A 2 -18.34 -7.70 -6.03
C GLY A 2 -18.22 -7.37 -4.54
N LYS A 3 -18.23 -8.38 -3.69
CA LYS A 3 -17.90 -8.23 -2.27
C LYS A 3 -16.50 -7.64 -2.16
N ASN A 4 -16.36 -6.57 -1.40
CA ASN A 4 -15.04 -6.00 -1.11
C ASN A 4 -14.37 -6.84 -0.01
N PHE A 5 -13.75 -7.95 -0.40
CA PHE A 5 -13.09 -8.89 0.53
C PHE A 5 -11.99 -8.21 1.37
N GLY A 6 -11.42 -7.11 0.89
CA GLY A 6 -10.36 -6.40 1.60
C GLY A 6 -10.85 -5.42 2.68
N SER A 7 -12.17 -5.35 2.96
CA SER A 7 -12.75 -4.46 3.97
C SER A 7 -13.49 -5.19 5.11
N ASP A 8 -13.50 -6.53 5.09
CA ASP A 8 -14.06 -7.39 6.14
C ASP A 8 -12.99 -8.40 6.57
N PRO A 9 -12.59 -8.44 7.85
CA PRO A 9 -11.50 -9.30 8.32
C PRO A 9 -11.81 -10.79 8.14
N ARG A 10 -13.07 -11.20 8.30
CA ARG A 10 -13.47 -12.61 8.11
C ARG A 10 -13.41 -13.03 6.65
N ALA A 11 -13.90 -12.17 5.75
CA ALA A 11 -13.83 -12.42 4.32
C ALA A 11 -12.39 -12.44 3.80
N ALA A 12 -11.54 -11.53 4.28
CA ALA A 12 -10.10 -11.49 3.94
C ALA A 12 -9.38 -12.78 4.41
N ALA A 13 -9.65 -13.22 5.64
CA ALA A 13 -9.09 -14.45 6.19
C ALA A 13 -9.58 -15.71 5.42
N GLU A 14 -10.84 -15.78 5.02
CA GLU A 14 -11.38 -16.88 4.22
C GLU A 14 -10.70 -16.99 2.86
N VAL A 15 -10.58 -15.86 2.15
CA VAL A 15 -9.87 -15.81 0.87
C VAL A 15 -8.42 -16.23 1.04
N THR A 16 -7.72 -15.72 2.07
CA THR A 16 -6.34 -16.07 2.37
C THR A 16 -6.19 -17.58 2.55
N ARG A 17 -6.99 -18.20 3.41
CA ARG A 17 -6.96 -19.66 3.66
C ARG A 17 -7.24 -20.46 2.38
N THR A 18 -8.25 -20.05 1.62
CA THR A 18 -8.63 -20.74 0.37
C THR A 18 -7.50 -20.73 -0.64
N VAL A 19 -6.85 -19.58 -0.82
CA VAL A 19 -5.70 -19.48 -1.75
C VAL A 19 -4.50 -20.28 -1.23
N LYS A 20 -4.17 -20.16 0.06
CA LYS A 20 -3.05 -20.91 0.67
C LYS A 20 -3.23 -22.42 0.60
N ALA A 21 -4.47 -22.92 0.66
CA ALA A 21 -4.76 -24.34 0.57
C ALA A 21 -4.41 -24.97 -0.80
N VAL A 22 -4.36 -24.17 -1.87
CA VAL A 22 -4.15 -24.64 -3.25
C VAL A 22 -2.80 -24.22 -3.85
N THR A 23 -1.95 -23.50 -3.11
CA THR A 23 -0.65 -23.08 -3.60
C THR A 23 0.46 -23.22 -2.56
N LYS A 24 1.67 -23.57 -3.03
CA LYS A 24 2.92 -23.53 -2.25
C LYS A 24 3.68 -22.20 -2.44
N LYS A 25 3.21 -21.33 -3.32
CA LYS A 25 3.82 -20.02 -3.57
C LYS A 25 3.51 -19.06 -2.41
N ARG A 26 4.34 -18.04 -2.25
CA ARG A 26 4.07 -16.96 -1.29
C ARG A 26 2.84 -16.18 -1.72
N VAL A 27 1.99 -15.85 -0.76
CA VAL A 27 0.73 -15.11 -0.95
C VAL A 27 0.79 -13.82 -0.16
N PHE A 28 0.75 -12.70 -0.87
CA PHE A 28 0.65 -11.37 -0.30
C PHE A 28 -0.79 -10.87 -0.43
N MET A 29 -1.38 -10.45 0.68
CA MET A 29 -2.75 -9.95 0.70
C MET A 29 -2.78 -8.44 0.51
N LYS A 30 -3.49 -7.98 -0.54
CA LYS A 30 -3.65 -6.54 -0.84
C LYS A 30 -4.83 -5.98 -0.07
N LEU A 31 -4.56 -5.06 0.87
CA LEU A 31 -5.58 -4.48 1.76
C LEU A 31 -6.17 -3.18 1.21
N SER A 32 -7.46 -3.00 1.50
CA SER A 32 -8.21 -1.77 1.16
C SER A 32 -8.02 -0.70 2.24
N PRO A 33 -7.80 0.57 1.88
CA PRO A 33 -7.77 1.67 2.83
C PRO A 33 -9.16 2.15 3.26
N ASN A 34 -10.23 1.62 2.65
CA ASN A 34 -11.61 2.06 2.89
C ASN A 34 -12.23 1.33 4.09
N VAL A 35 -11.52 1.39 5.21
CA VAL A 35 -11.84 0.72 6.47
C VAL A 35 -11.49 1.62 7.66
N THR A 36 -12.06 1.33 8.82
CA THR A 36 -11.76 2.07 10.04
C THR A 36 -10.45 1.60 10.67
N ASP A 37 -10.24 0.29 10.73
CA ASP A 37 -9.03 -0.35 11.27
C ASP A 37 -8.45 -1.35 10.27
N ILE A 38 -7.35 -0.95 9.61
CA ILE A 38 -6.66 -1.79 8.64
C ILE A 38 -5.80 -2.85 9.34
N ALA A 39 -5.36 -2.59 10.57
CA ALA A 39 -4.56 -3.52 11.35
C ALA A 39 -5.36 -4.77 11.75
N GLU A 40 -6.67 -4.64 12.02
CA GLU A 40 -7.56 -5.79 12.25
C GLU A 40 -7.59 -6.74 11.05
N ILE A 41 -7.68 -6.19 9.84
CA ILE A 41 -7.69 -7.00 8.61
C ILE A 41 -6.32 -7.64 8.36
N ALA A 42 -5.23 -6.90 8.63
CA ALA A 42 -3.88 -7.43 8.50
C ALA A 42 -3.65 -8.63 9.45
N ARG A 43 -4.08 -8.52 10.71
CA ARG A 43 -4.02 -9.62 11.68
C ARG A 43 -4.82 -10.83 11.21
N ALA A 44 -6.05 -10.62 10.72
CA ALA A 44 -6.89 -11.70 10.21
C ALA A 44 -6.25 -12.44 9.00
N CYS A 45 -5.57 -11.71 8.11
CA CYS A 45 -4.83 -12.31 7.00
C CYS A 45 -3.57 -13.07 7.49
N ALA A 46 -2.84 -12.52 8.45
CA ALA A 46 -1.67 -13.16 9.04
C ALA A 46 -2.04 -14.48 9.72
N ASP A 47 -3.08 -14.49 10.56
CA ASP A 47 -3.62 -15.68 11.23
C ASP A 47 -4.16 -16.73 10.24
N ALA A 48 -4.59 -16.29 9.06
CA ALA A 48 -5.02 -17.15 7.97
C ALA A 48 -3.87 -17.73 7.12
N GLY A 49 -2.62 -17.35 7.41
CA GLY A 49 -1.40 -17.89 6.79
C GLY A 49 -0.88 -17.08 5.59
N ALA A 50 -1.20 -15.80 5.48
CA ALA A 50 -0.55 -14.92 4.50
C ALA A 50 0.97 -14.88 4.73
N ASP A 51 1.74 -14.80 3.65
CA ASP A 51 3.21 -14.68 3.70
C ASP A 51 3.68 -13.21 3.74
N GLY A 52 2.78 -12.28 3.52
CA GLY A 52 3.04 -10.84 3.58
C GLY A 52 1.77 -10.03 3.32
N ILE A 53 1.86 -8.74 3.57
CA ILE A 53 0.78 -7.77 3.36
C ILE A 53 1.22 -6.75 2.32
N CYS A 54 0.34 -6.41 1.40
CA CYS A 54 0.50 -5.27 0.51
C CYS A 54 -0.58 -4.24 0.83
N LEU A 55 -0.24 -3.00 0.98
CA LEU A 55 -1.20 -1.92 1.21
C LEU A 55 -0.63 -0.58 0.74
N ILE A 56 -1.45 0.33 0.26
CA ILE A 56 -2.91 0.33 0.23
C ILE A 56 -3.43 0.18 -1.20
N ASN A 57 -4.67 -0.31 -1.35
CA ASN A 57 -5.43 -0.11 -2.57
C ASN A 57 -5.91 1.37 -2.64
N THR A 58 -6.65 1.76 -3.67
CA THR A 58 -7.12 3.14 -3.84
C THR A 58 -8.19 3.52 -2.81
N LEU A 59 -8.18 4.80 -2.38
CA LEU A 59 -9.28 5.38 -1.62
C LEU A 59 -10.51 5.59 -2.51
N LEU A 60 -11.69 5.40 -1.97
CA LEU A 60 -12.92 5.64 -2.71
C LEU A 60 -13.16 7.16 -2.83
N GLY A 61 -13.28 7.64 -4.06
CA GLY A 61 -13.52 9.04 -4.39
C GLY A 61 -14.63 9.22 -5.40
N MET A 62 -15.04 10.47 -5.61
CA MET A 62 -16.06 10.87 -6.60
C MET A 62 -15.78 12.29 -7.13
N ARG A 63 -16.11 12.54 -8.39
CA ARG A 63 -16.17 13.87 -8.99
C ARG A 63 -17.48 14.08 -9.71
N ILE A 64 -17.98 15.32 -9.69
CA ILE A 64 -19.18 15.77 -10.39
C ILE A 64 -18.77 16.67 -11.55
N ASP A 65 -19.33 16.40 -12.73
CA ASP A 65 -19.24 17.27 -13.89
C ASP A 65 -20.20 18.47 -13.69
N LEU A 66 -19.64 19.67 -13.65
CA LEU A 66 -20.42 20.90 -13.37
C LEU A 66 -21.36 21.28 -14.50
N LYS A 67 -21.08 20.85 -15.75
CA LYS A 67 -21.94 21.15 -16.90
C LYS A 67 -23.16 20.24 -16.94
N THR A 68 -22.91 18.94 -16.82
CA THR A 68 -23.98 17.92 -16.88
C THR A 68 -24.68 17.71 -15.55
N LYS A 69 -24.06 18.18 -14.41
CA LYS A 69 -24.52 17.96 -13.03
C LYS A 69 -24.67 16.48 -12.67
N LYS A 70 -23.84 15.64 -13.28
CA LYS A 70 -23.82 14.17 -13.09
C LYS A 70 -22.45 13.71 -12.64
N PRO A 71 -22.34 12.48 -12.06
CA PRO A 71 -21.04 11.87 -11.81
C PRO A 71 -20.17 11.85 -13.06
N LEU A 72 -18.87 12.19 -12.91
CA LEU A 72 -17.92 12.27 -14.02
C LEU A 72 -17.66 10.91 -14.67
N ILE A 73 -17.79 9.84 -13.91
CA ILE A 73 -17.59 8.46 -14.37
C ILE A 73 -18.88 7.64 -14.20
N ALA A 74 -19.09 6.67 -15.09
CA ALA A 74 -20.31 5.87 -15.13
C ALA A 74 -20.60 5.10 -13.83
N ASN A 75 -19.56 4.63 -13.15
CA ASN A 75 -19.66 3.91 -11.87
C ASN A 75 -19.93 4.82 -10.66
N ARG A 76 -20.11 6.12 -10.86
CA ARG A 76 -20.29 7.17 -9.85
C ARG A 76 -19.05 7.41 -8.99
N THR A 77 -18.51 6.37 -8.36
CA THR A 77 -17.30 6.40 -7.54
C THR A 77 -16.16 5.69 -8.22
N GLY A 78 -14.92 6.08 -7.91
CA GLY A 78 -13.70 5.46 -8.42
C GLY A 78 -12.55 5.59 -7.43
N GLY A 79 -11.45 4.92 -7.75
CA GLY A 79 -10.27 4.94 -6.90
C GLY A 79 -9.49 6.24 -7.01
N LEU A 80 -9.30 6.92 -5.88
CA LEU A 80 -8.36 8.02 -5.75
C LEU A 80 -6.95 7.47 -5.50
N SER A 81 -5.99 7.90 -6.30
CA SER A 81 -4.57 7.57 -6.18
C SER A 81 -3.70 8.80 -6.44
N GLY A 82 -2.37 8.65 -6.34
CA GLY A 82 -1.42 9.73 -6.53
C GLY A 82 -0.97 10.39 -5.22
N PRO A 83 -0.15 11.47 -5.25
CA PRO A 83 0.52 12.00 -4.07
C PRO A 83 -0.41 12.39 -2.91
N ALA A 84 -1.66 12.76 -3.21
CA ALA A 84 -2.64 13.13 -2.18
C ALA A 84 -2.99 11.99 -1.20
N VAL A 85 -2.81 10.72 -1.59
CA VAL A 85 -3.07 9.58 -0.70
C VAL A 85 -1.83 9.11 0.06
N PHE A 86 -0.66 9.66 -0.24
CA PHE A 86 0.62 9.22 0.34
C PHE A 86 0.63 9.25 1.88
N PRO A 87 0.24 10.34 2.56
CA PRO A 87 0.23 10.38 4.03
C PRO A 87 -0.72 9.35 4.65
N VAL A 88 -1.81 9.01 3.96
CA VAL A 88 -2.73 7.95 4.38
C VAL A 88 -2.07 6.58 4.27
N ALA A 89 -1.35 6.34 3.17
CA ALA A 89 -0.63 5.09 2.96
C ALA A 89 0.48 4.88 4.00
N VAL A 90 1.29 5.92 4.28
CA VAL A 90 2.35 5.88 5.31
C VAL A 90 1.77 5.52 6.68
N ARG A 91 0.71 6.22 7.11
CA ARG A 91 0.05 5.91 8.38
C ARG A 91 -0.48 4.46 8.43
N MET A 92 -1.10 3.98 7.36
CA MET A 92 -1.61 2.61 7.33
C MET A 92 -0.51 1.55 7.32
N VAL A 93 0.62 1.81 6.66
CA VAL A 93 1.81 0.94 6.74
C VAL A 93 2.34 0.90 8.18
N TRP A 94 2.42 2.03 8.85
CA TRP A 94 2.79 2.12 10.26
C TRP A 94 1.88 1.26 11.14
N ASP A 95 0.55 1.44 11.05
CA ASP A 95 -0.43 0.69 11.83
C ASP A 95 -0.32 -0.84 11.62
N VAL A 96 -0.06 -1.26 10.38
CA VAL A 96 0.09 -2.68 10.04
C VAL A 96 1.44 -3.23 10.51
N TYR A 97 2.50 -2.45 10.43
CA TYR A 97 3.84 -2.86 10.91
C TYR A 97 3.83 -3.15 12.41
N GLU A 98 3.12 -2.33 13.21
CA GLU A 98 2.94 -2.61 14.64
C GLU A 98 2.04 -3.82 14.92
N ALA A 99 1.14 -4.16 13.99
CA ALA A 99 0.12 -5.18 14.20
C ALA A 99 0.54 -6.60 13.83
N VAL A 100 1.48 -6.78 12.88
CA VAL A 100 1.87 -8.10 12.35
C VAL A 100 3.37 -8.23 12.13
N GLN A 101 3.89 -9.46 12.25
CA GLN A 101 5.31 -9.80 12.00
C GLN A 101 5.48 -10.38 10.58
N LEU A 102 4.95 -9.70 9.58
CA LEU A 102 5.02 -10.11 8.17
C LEU A 102 5.71 -9.02 7.32
N PRO A 103 6.39 -9.39 6.24
CA PRO A 103 6.90 -8.39 5.31
C PRO A 103 5.76 -7.58 4.69
N ILE A 104 5.97 -6.27 4.60
CA ILE A 104 4.99 -5.33 4.09
C ILE A 104 5.47 -4.73 2.78
N ILE A 105 4.61 -4.73 1.77
CA ILE A 105 4.80 -3.98 0.54
C ILE A 105 3.95 -2.70 0.64
N GLY A 106 4.62 -1.55 0.75
CA GLY A 106 3.95 -0.25 0.81
C GLY A 106 3.60 0.27 -0.59
N CYS A 107 2.37 0.73 -0.76
CA CYS A 107 1.87 1.29 -2.02
C CYS A 107 0.90 2.43 -1.74
N GLY A 108 1.00 3.51 -2.49
CA GLY A 108 0.04 4.62 -2.43
C GLY A 108 0.71 5.99 -2.44
N GLY A 109 0.65 6.66 -3.58
CA GLY A 109 1.10 8.04 -3.75
C GLY A 109 2.60 8.26 -3.89
N VAL A 110 3.42 7.22 -3.80
CA VAL A 110 4.88 7.29 -3.96
C VAL A 110 5.24 7.88 -5.31
N SER A 111 6.09 8.91 -5.32
CA SER A 111 6.47 9.66 -6.51
C SER A 111 7.94 10.14 -6.52
N SER A 112 8.69 9.93 -5.42
CA SER A 112 10.08 10.30 -5.27
C SER A 112 10.88 9.22 -4.52
N ALA A 113 12.20 9.34 -4.49
CA ALA A 113 13.08 8.48 -3.70
C ALA A 113 12.90 8.74 -2.20
N GLU A 114 12.62 9.98 -1.82
CA GLU A 114 12.28 10.37 -0.46
C GLU A 114 11.01 9.67 0.02
N ASP A 115 9.96 9.63 -0.83
CA ASP A 115 8.71 8.90 -0.50
C ASP A 115 8.97 7.40 -0.27
N VAL A 116 9.87 6.79 -1.06
CA VAL A 116 10.27 5.38 -0.84
C VAL A 116 10.91 5.21 0.52
N CYS A 117 11.86 6.07 0.89
CA CYS A 117 12.53 6.00 2.19
C CYS A 117 11.53 6.22 3.34
N GLU A 118 10.60 7.19 3.23
CA GLU A 118 9.58 7.44 4.24
C GLU A 118 8.64 6.23 4.41
N MET A 119 8.21 5.62 3.32
CA MET A 119 7.39 4.41 3.36
C MET A 119 8.11 3.25 4.06
N MET A 120 9.43 3.11 3.82
CA MET A 120 10.24 2.08 4.48
C MET A 120 10.45 2.41 5.97
N LEU A 121 10.70 3.67 6.33
CA LEU A 121 10.77 4.10 7.74
C LEU A 121 9.50 3.76 8.50
N ALA A 122 8.32 3.86 7.86
CA ALA A 122 7.04 3.46 8.43
C ALA A 122 6.85 1.94 8.57
N GLY A 123 7.73 1.10 7.99
CA GLY A 123 7.70 -0.35 8.14
C GLY A 123 7.61 -1.15 6.85
N ALA A 124 7.57 -0.53 5.67
CA ALA A 124 7.58 -1.27 4.42
C ALA A 124 8.95 -1.94 4.18
N SER A 125 8.94 -3.19 3.72
CA SER A 125 10.12 -3.94 3.28
C SER A 125 10.38 -3.79 1.78
N ALA A 126 9.35 -3.39 1.03
CA ALA A 126 9.40 -3.05 -0.39
C ALA A 126 8.32 -2.01 -0.71
N VAL A 127 8.46 -1.31 -1.84
CA VAL A 127 7.55 -0.23 -2.23
C VAL A 127 7.10 -0.41 -3.68
N GLU A 128 5.79 -0.28 -3.91
CA GLU A 128 5.19 -0.28 -5.24
C GLU A 128 4.87 1.16 -5.69
N ILE A 129 5.15 1.46 -6.97
CA ILE A 129 4.90 2.76 -7.58
C ILE A 129 3.89 2.57 -8.70
N GLY A 130 2.69 3.14 -8.52
CA GLY A 130 1.57 3.04 -9.47
C GLY A 130 1.36 4.32 -10.27
N ALA A 131 0.62 5.28 -9.70
CA ALA A 131 0.15 6.48 -10.39
C ALA A 131 1.26 7.35 -11.01
N ALA A 132 2.45 7.38 -10.41
CA ALA A 132 3.59 8.12 -10.95
C ALA A 132 4.00 7.62 -12.34
N ASN A 133 3.95 6.30 -12.60
CA ASN A 133 4.27 5.70 -13.90
C ASN A 133 3.26 6.06 -14.99
N LEU A 134 2.02 6.42 -14.63
CA LEU A 134 1.03 6.88 -15.59
C LEU A 134 1.28 8.31 -16.07
N ARG A 135 2.01 9.11 -15.28
CA ARG A 135 2.42 10.47 -15.62
C ARG A 135 3.78 10.52 -16.28
N ASP A 136 4.70 9.70 -15.81
CA ASP A 136 6.07 9.56 -16.31
C ASP A 136 6.46 8.08 -16.37
N PRO A 137 6.54 7.47 -17.56
CA PRO A 137 6.91 6.06 -17.70
C PRO A 137 8.33 5.74 -17.20
N TYR A 138 9.17 6.75 -16.96
CA TYR A 138 10.50 6.62 -16.39
C TYR A 138 10.52 6.87 -14.87
N ALA A 139 9.40 7.05 -14.21
CA ALA A 139 9.32 7.37 -12.78
C ALA A 139 10.11 6.38 -11.92
N CYS A 140 9.90 5.08 -12.09
CA CYS A 140 10.63 4.06 -11.33
C CYS A 140 12.14 4.14 -11.56
N LYS A 141 12.58 4.32 -12.81
CA LYS A 141 14.01 4.46 -13.12
C LYS A 141 14.62 5.67 -12.39
N LYS A 142 13.98 6.83 -12.49
CA LYS A 142 14.45 8.07 -11.84
C LYS A 142 14.50 7.94 -10.32
N ILE A 143 13.51 7.30 -9.73
CA ILE A 143 13.46 7.03 -8.29
C ILE A 143 14.62 6.12 -7.88
N ILE A 144 14.85 5.00 -8.60
CA ILE A 144 15.94 4.06 -8.30
C ILE A 144 17.30 4.76 -8.42
N GLU A 145 17.50 5.57 -9.45
CA GLU A 145 18.74 6.32 -9.66
C GLU A 145 19.01 7.38 -8.58
N ALA A 146 17.95 7.94 -7.97
CA ALA A 146 18.04 8.93 -6.90
C ALA A 146 18.24 8.30 -5.50
N LEU A 147 17.84 7.04 -5.28
CA LEU A 147 17.89 6.37 -3.96
C LEU A 147 19.27 6.41 -3.30
N PRO A 148 20.40 6.12 -4.00
CA PRO A 148 21.73 6.18 -3.36
C PRO A 148 22.02 7.52 -2.70
N GLY A 149 21.71 8.65 -3.37
CA GLY A 149 21.92 9.97 -2.81
C GLY A 149 21.00 10.30 -1.63
N VAL A 150 19.78 9.73 -1.60
CA VAL A 150 18.90 9.85 -0.43
C VAL A 150 19.45 9.05 0.74
N CYS A 151 19.86 7.80 0.53
CA CYS A 151 20.47 6.96 1.56
C CYS A 151 21.73 7.59 2.18
N GLU A 152 22.59 8.21 1.35
CA GLU A 152 23.77 8.94 1.80
C GLU A 152 23.38 10.11 2.73
N ARG A 153 22.38 10.92 2.35
CA ARG A 153 21.87 12.02 3.20
C ARG A 153 21.26 11.54 4.52
N LEU A 154 20.66 10.34 4.52
CA LEU A 154 20.10 9.71 5.72
C LEU A 154 21.13 8.96 6.56
N GLY A 155 22.38 8.83 6.08
CA GLY A 155 23.46 8.14 6.79
C GLY A 155 23.28 6.63 6.87
N VAL A 156 22.58 6.01 5.89
CA VAL A 156 22.35 4.56 5.84
C VAL A 156 23.13 3.93 4.68
N GLU A 157 23.79 2.81 4.95
CA GLU A 157 24.54 2.08 3.92
C GLU A 157 23.61 1.22 3.02
N ARG A 158 22.55 0.67 3.60
CA ARG A 158 21.60 -0.18 2.90
C ARG A 158 20.19 0.34 3.10
N ILE A 159 19.44 0.47 2.03
CA ILE A 159 18.05 0.92 2.08
C ILE A 159 17.18 0.02 3.00
N ALA A 160 17.50 -1.27 3.11
CA ALA A 160 16.79 -2.21 3.99
C ALA A 160 16.89 -1.82 5.48
N ASP A 161 17.92 -1.08 5.86
CA ASP A 161 18.13 -0.63 7.25
C ASP A 161 17.11 0.46 7.67
N LEU A 162 16.38 1.03 6.68
CA LEU A 162 15.29 1.97 6.94
C LEU A 162 14.00 1.27 7.39
N THR A 163 13.82 -0.05 7.12
CA THR A 163 12.56 -0.72 7.39
C THR A 163 12.19 -0.67 8.87
N GLY A 164 11.14 0.10 9.20
CA GLY A 164 10.64 0.26 10.56
C GLY A 164 11.51 1.12 11.47
N ALA A 165 12.55 1.78 10.95
CA ALA A 165 13.49 2.54 11.79
C ALA A 165 12.85 3.78 12.46
N ALA A 166 11.67 4.20 12.05
CA ALA A 166 10.94 5.28 12.71
C ALA A 166 10.19 4.83 13.97
N HIS A 167 10.07 3.53 14.23
CA HIS A 167 9.40 2.99 15.43
C HIS A 167 10.28 3.00 16.71
N GLY A 168 11.55 3.41 16.64
CA GLY A 168 12.47 3.55 17.77
C GLY A 168 13.33 2.35 18.03
#